data_9d3abc464c30369f5bdace7adcad9801
#
_entry.id   9d3abc464c30369f5bdace7adcad9801
#
_cell.length_a   1.000
_cell.length_b   1.000
_cell.length_c   1.000
_cell.angle_alpha   90.00
_cell.angle_beta   90.00
_cell.angle_gamma   90.00
#
_symmetry.space_group_name_H-M   'P 1'
#
loop_
_entity.id
_entity.type
_entity.pdbx_description
1 polymer ?
#
loop_
_entity_poly.entity_id
_entity_poly.type
_entity_poly.pdbx_seq_one_letter_code
_entity_poly.pdbx_strand_id
1 'polypeptide(L)'
;AERFMYQFVKSIKSNDMVKFKEYFRNTDILLIDDIQFMNGKEAMQEEFFHTFNALLDKGSQIIISADRSPNKLSRIQERIKSRFAGGLVVDIQKTDLALRKKILESKISDLNNLYPEKFNIPEEIKDFISIKITTSVRELVGAINRIISFSRIYNKIPSLAETKVILKDLLNLNENKVTIDLIQTIVCKFFKISKNEMLSSRRSRYLVRPRQTAIYLTKILTSKSLPEIGREFSNRDHTTIIHSVKTIEKLKEKDPDMIANIDKLKNQIFYSNRENEI
;
A
#
# COMPACT_ATOMS: atom_id res chain seq x y z
N ALA A 1 -8.07 -10.42 13.34
CA ALA A 1 -8.65 -9.47 14.31
C ALA A 1 -10.17 -9.27 14.13
N GLU A 2 -10.69 -9.24 12.90
CA GLU A 2 -12.12 -8.98 12.64
C GLU A 2 -13.06 -9.97 13.31
N ARG A 3 -12.77 -11.28 13.26
CA ARG A 3 -13.60 -12.30 13.92
C ARG A 3 -13.65 -12.10 15.43
N PHE A 4 -12.53 -11.76 16.05
CA PHE A 4 -12.44 -11.44 17.48
C PHE A 4 -13.34 -10.23 17.82
N MET A 5 -13.23 -9.16 17.02
CA MET A 5 -14.07 -7.96 17.16
C MET A 5 -15.56 -8.27 17.01
N TYR A 6 -15.93 -9.01 15.97
CA TYR A 6 -17.33 -9.38 15.72
C TYR A 6 -17.92 -10.16 16.92
N GLN A 7 -17.20 -11.17 17.39
CA GLN A 7 -17.64 -11.98 18.53
C GLN A 7 -17.69 -11.15 19.82
N PHE A 8 -16.72 -10.26 20.04
CA PHE A 8 -16.72 -9.33 21.20
C PHE A 8 -17.96 -8.43 21.21
N VAL A 9 -18.24 -7.75 20.08
CA VAL A 9 -19.43 -6.89 19.97
C VAL A 9 -20.73 -7.68 20.13
N LYS A 10 -20.80 -8.88 19.55
CA LYS A 10 -21.95 -9.77 19.70
C LYS A 10 -22.18 -10.16 21.15
N SER A 11 -21.12 -10.53 21.87
CA SER A 11 -21.20 -10.95 23.28
C SER A 11 -21.61 -9.82 24.22
N ILE A 12 -21.19 -8.58 23.92
CA ILE A 12 -21.68 -7.39 24.66
C ILE A 12 -23.18 -7.22 24.43
N LYS A 13 -23.65 -7.29 23.18
CA LYS A 13 -25.08 -7.11 22.86
C LYS A 13 -25.96 -8.21 23.43
N SER A 14 -25.48 -9.45 23.50
CA SER A 14 -26.21 -10.61 24.05
C SER A 14 -26.00 -10.79 25.57
N ASN A 15 -25.20 -9.94 26.20
CA ASN A 15 -24.79 -10.05 27.61
C ASN A 15 -24.16 -11.41 27.97
N ASP A 16 -23.41 -12.00 27.04
CA ASP A 16 -22.82 -13.33 27.15
C ASP A 16 -21.28 -13.30 27.02
N MET A 17 -20.65 -12.41 27.78
CA MET A 17 -19.20 -12.26 27.83
C MET A 17 -18.48 -13.47 28.41
N VAL A 18 -19.16 -14.29 29.20
CA VAL A 18 -18.56 -15.50 29.81
C VAL A 18 -18.20 -16.48 28.68
N LYS A 19 -19.14 -16.83 27.81
CA LYS A 19 -18.89 -17.73 26.69
C LYS A 19 -17.82 -17.18 25.72
N PHE A 20 -17.80 -15.87 25.49
CA PHE A 20 -16.74 -15.26 24.67
C PHE A 20 -15.35 -15.50 25.28
N LYS A 21 -15.19 -15.27 26.59
CA LYS A 21 -13.94 -15.48 27.32
C LYS A 21 -13.52 -16.96 27.29
N GLU A 22 -14.45 -17.86 27.58
CA GLU A 22 -14.20 -19.30 27.54
C GLU A 22 -13.75 -19.75 26.13
N TYR A 23 -14.43 -19.29 25.10
CA TYR A 23 -14.08 -19.65 23.71
C TYR A 23 -12.67 -19.25 23.32
N PHE A 24 -12.26 -18.02 23.62
CA PHE A 24 -10.93 -17.53 23.20
C PHE A 24 -9.81 -17.92 24.17
N ARG A 25 -10.07 -18.04 25.48
CA ARG A 25 -9.03 -18.33 26.48
C ARG A 25 -8.74 -19.82 26.65
N ASN A 26 -9.59 -20.69 26.12
CA ASN A 26 -9.38 -22.15 26.18
C ASN A 26 -8.75 -22.75 24.92
N THR A 27 -8.33 -21.95 23.95
CA THR A 27 -7.68 -22.44 22.73
C THR A 27 -6.23 -22.81 22.98
N ASP A 28 -5.72 -23.84 22.29
CA ASP A 28 -4.31 -24.22 22.33
C ASP A 28 -3.48 -23.40 21.35
N ILE A 29 -4.12 -22.95 20.25
CA ILE A 29 -3.50 -22.09 19.25
C ILE A 29 -4.44 -20.92 18.92
N LEU A 30 -3.96 -19.69 19.06
CA LEU A 30 -4.67 -18.47 18.66
C LEU A 30 -3.95 -17.83 17.47
N LEU A 31 -4.65 -17.73 16.33
CA LEU A 31 -4.20 -17.03 15.14
C LEU A 31 -4.97 -15.71 15.00
N ILE A 32 -4.26 -14.60 15.04
CA ILE A 32 -4.81 -13.26 14.82
C ILE A 32 -4.16 -12.64 13.59
N ASP A 33 -4.95 -12.49 12.55
CA ASP A 33 -4.53 -11.83 11.34
C ASP A 33 -4.87 -10.34 11.38
N ASP A 34 -3.94 -9.51 10.88
CA ASP A 34 -4.11 -8.06 10.74
C ASP A 34 -4.48 -7.35 12.05
N ILE A 35 -3.62 -7.43 13.06
CA ILE A 35 -3.86 -6.84 14.41
C ILE A 35 -4.16 -5.33 14.36
N GLN A 36 -3.72 -4.61 13.31
CA GLN A 36 -3.98 -3.18 13.14
C GLN A 36 -5.48 -2.84 13.02
N PHE A 37 -6.36 -3.80 12.75
CA PHE A 37 -7.81 -3.59 12.82
C PHE A 37 -8.33 -3.31 14.23
N MET A 38 -7.51 -3.53 15.26
CA MET A 38 -7.80 -3.13 16.64
C MET A 38 -7.43 -1.67 16.94
N ASN A 39 -6.82 -0.94 16.01
CA ASN A 39 -6.39 0.45 16.21
C ASN A 39 -7.55 1.35 16.69
N GLY A 40 -7.33 2.03 17.83
CA GLY A 40 -8.29 2.97 18.39
C GLY A 40 -9.54 2.36 19.04
N LYS A 41 -9.62 1.02 19.18
CA LYS A 41 -10.73 0.31 19.82
C LYS A 41 -10.36 -0.12 21.24
N GLU A 42 -10.32 0.81 22.17
CA GLU A 42 -9.76 0.63 23.52
C GLU A 42 -10.37 -0.55 24.28
N ALA A 43 -11.70 -0.65 24.34
CA ALA A 43 -12.38 -1.74 25.04
C ALA A 43 -12.04 -3.13 24.47
N MET A 44 -11.90 -3.21 23.16
CA MET A 44 -11.48 -4.43 22.48
C MET A 44 -10.01 -4.77 22.76
N GLN A 45 -9.14 -3.76 22.76
CA GLN A 45 -7.72 -3.95 23.11
C GLN A 45 -7.55 -4.42 24.56
N GLU A 46 -8.36 -3.91 25.46
CA GLU A 46 -8.41 -4.34 26.87
C GLU A 46 -8.76 -5.83 26.98
N GLU A 47 -9.86 -6.26 26.37
CA GLU A 47 -10.27 -7.67 26.41
C GLU A 47 -9.28 -8.58 25.69
N PHE A 48 -8.70 -8.09 24.59
CA PHE A 48 -7.63 -8.81 23.89
C PHE A 48 -6.39 -8.99 24.77
N PHE A 49 -5.98 -7.97 25.51
CA PHE A 49 -4.85 -8.03 26.43
C PHE A 49 -5.07 -9.09 27.53
N HIS A 50 -6.27 -9.15 28.11
CA HIS A 50 -6.61 -10.17 29.09
C HIS A 50 -6.64 -11.59 28.48
N THR A 51 -7.18 -11.71 27.27
CA THR A 51 -7.18 -13.00 26.53
C THR A 51 -5.76 -13.45 26.21
N PHE A 52 -4.90 -12.54 25.75
CA PHE A 52 -3.52 -12.81 25.44
C PHE A 52 -2.75 -13.31 26.68
N ASN A 53 -2.88 -12.64 27.82
CA ASN A 53 -2.23 -13.07 29.05
C ASN A 53 -2.73 -14.46 29.52
N ALA A 54 -4.04 -14.70 29.51
CA ALA A 54 -4.61 -15.98 29.89
C ALA A 54 -4.08 -17.15 29.02
N LEU A 55 -3.87 -16.88 27.73
CA LEU A 55 -3.29 -17.87 26.80
C LEU A 55 -1.81 -18.08 27.05
N LEU A 56 -1.04 -17.05 27.37
CA LEU A 56 0.36 -17.17 27.76
C LEU A 56 0.49 -18.00 29.06
N ASP A 57 -0.32 -17.71 30.05
CA ASP A 57 -0.30 -18.43 31.34
C ASP A 57 -0.67 -19.91 31.17
N LYS A 58 -1.56 -20.22 30.21
CA LYS A 58 -1.91 -21.58 29.79
C LYS A 58 -0.80 -22.28 29.00
N GLY A 59 0.18 -21.56 28.45
CA GLY A 59 1.19 -22.09 27.55
C GLY A 59 0.69 -22.29 26.11
N SER A 60 -0.38 -21.60 25.71
CA SER A 60 -0.93 -21.67 24.34
C SER A 60 -0.02 -20.97 23.32
N GLN A 61 -0.02 -21.45 22.09
CA GLN A 61 0.70 -20.79 21.00
C GLN A 61 -0.12 -19.62 20.46
N ILE A 62 0.50 -18.44 20.38
CA ILE A 62 -0.12 -17.25 19.80
C ILE A 62 0.68 -16.83 18.56
N ILE A 63 0.00 -16.65 17.43
CA ILE A 63 0.58 -16.16 16.17
C ILE A 63 -0.21 -14.94 15.72
N ILE A 64 0.49 -13.82 15.50
CA ILE A 64 -0.12 -12.54 15.16
C ILE A 64 0.52 -12.01 13.88
N SER A 65 -0.29 -11.60 12.90
CA SER A 65 0.20 -10.85 11.76
C SER A 65 -0.09 -9.36 11.92
N ALA A 66 0.76 -8.54 11.31
CA ALA A 66 0.62 -7.08 11.27
C ALA A 66 1.24 -6.51 9.98
N ASP A 67 0.77 -5.33 9.57
CA ASP A 67 1.32 -4.59 8.42
C ASP A 67 2.65 -3.86 8.74
N ARG A 68 3.06 -3.87 10.01
CA ARG A 68 4.29 -3.23 10.51
C ARG A 68 4.76 -3.84 11.82
N SER A 69 6.01 -3.56 12.18
CA SER A 69 6.59 -4.03 13.45
C SER A 69 5.82 -3.53 14.67
N PRO A 70 5.83 -4.26 15.80
CA PRO A 70 5.07 -3.92 17.01
C PRO A 70 5.22 -2.46 17.46
N ASN A 71 6.45 -1.94 17.47
CA ASN A 71 6.74 -0.57 17.90
C ASN A 71 6.17 0.51 16.96
N LYS A 72 5.83 0.15 15.72
CA LYS A 72 5.25 1.07 14.72
C LYS A 72 3.73 1.00 14.63
N LEU A 73 3.08 0.13 15.40
CA LEU A 73 1.63 0.05 15.47
C LEU A 73 1.08 1.34 16.10
N SER A 74 0.30 2.09 15.34
CA SER A 74 -0.35 3.31 15.82
C SER A 74 -1.65 2.96 16.57
N ARG A 75 -1.99 3.74 17.60
CA ARG A 75 -3.26 3.59 18.37
C ARG A 75 -3.48 2.19 18.94
N ILE A 76 -2.41 1.44 19.19
CA ILE A 76 -2.39 0.23 20.03
C ILE A 76 -1.72 0.59 21.35
N GLN A 77 -2.27 0.12 22.46
CA GLN A 77 -1.77 0.39 23.81
C GLN A 77 -0.34 -0.14 23.98
N GLU A 78 0.52 0.63 24.65
CA GLU A 78 1.94 0.29 24.82
C GLU A 78 2.17 -1.05 25.52
N ARG A 79 1.31 -1.41 26.48
CA ARG A 79 1.36 -2.71 27.17
C ARG A 79 1.18 -3.89 26.20
N ILE A 80 0.34 -3.76 25.15
CA ILE A 80 0.12 -4.78 24.12
C ILE A 80 1.35 -4.85 23.20
N LYS A 81 1.86 -3.69 22.77
CA LYS A 81 3.07 -3.63 21.94
C LYS A 81 4.28 -4.26 22.64
N SER A 82 4.44 -4.00 23.94
CA SER A 82 5.50 -4.59 24.77
C SER A 82 5.39 -6.13 24.79
N ARG A 83 4.19 -6.68 24.91
CA ARG A 83 3.96 -8.13 24.85
C ARG A 83 4.33 -8.72 23.49
N PHE A 84 3.99 -8.04 22.41
CA PHE A 84 4.35 -8.48 21.06
C PHE A 84 5.85 -8.43 20.84
N ALA A 85 6.53 -7.38 21.29
CA ALA A 85 7.97 -7.23 21.17
C ALA A 85 8.75 -8.25 22.04
N GLY A 86 8.15 -8.75 23.10
CA GLY A 86 8.73 -9.81 23.94
C GLY A 86 8.68 -11.22 23.32
N GLY A 87 7.94 -11.41 22.24
CA GLY A 87 7.90 -12.64 21.46
C GLY A 87 8.89 -12.66 20.30
N LEU A 88 8.81 -13.72 19.47
CA LEU A 88 9.58 -13.80 18.23
C LEU A 88 8.92 -12.89 17.17
N VAL A 89 9.63 -11.85 16.76
CA VAL A 89 9.19 -10.96 15.67
C VAL A 89 9.95 -11.31 14.38
N VAL A 90 9.22 -11.68 13.34
CA VAL A 90 9.78 -12.07 12.03
C VAL A 90 9.23 -11.15 10.94
N ASP A 91 10.13 -10.54 10.18
CA ASP A 91 9.77 -9.72 9.02
C ASP A 91 9.62 -10.58 7.77
N ILE A 92 8.46 -10.48 7.10
CA ILE A 92 8.25 -11.04 5.78
C ILE A 92 8.82 -10.07 4.75
N GLN A 93 9.94 -10.45 4.14
CA GLN A 93 10.64 -9.63 3.16
C GLN A 93 9.88 -9.54 1.82
N LYS A 94 10.20 -8.50 1.03
CA LYS A 94 9.69 -8.40 -0.35
C LYS A 94 10.19 -9.59 -1.17
N THR A 95 9.32 -10.09 -2.06
CA THR A 95 9.67 -11.19 -2.98
C THR A 95 10.72 -10.75 -3.98
N ASP A 96 11.78 -11.54 -4.15
CA ASP A 96 12.69 -11.43 -5.29
C ASP A 96 12.08 -12.03 -6.56
N LEU A 97 12.78 -11.90 -7.68
CA LEU A 97 12.30 -12.42 -8.96
C LEU A 97 12.13 -13.94 -8.96
N ALA A 98 13.08 -14.66 -8.35
CA ALA A 98 13.04 -16.11 -8.31
C ALA A 98 11.84 -16.63 -7.49
N LEU A 99 11.57 -16.00 -6.35
CA LEU A 99 10.41 -16.33 -5.53
C LEU A 99 9.10 -16.00 -6.25
N ARG A 100 9.01 -14.86 -6.95
CA ARG A 100 7.82 -14.50 -7.73
C ARG A 100 7.52 -15.53 -8.84
N LYS A 101 8.54 -16.02 -9.54
CA LYS A 101 8.37 -17.09 -10.54
C LYS A 101 7.83 -18.37 -9.89
N LYS A 102 8.42 -18.81 -8.78
CA LYS A 102 7.95 -20.00 -8.03
C LYS A 102 6.50 -19.84 -7.55
N ILE A 103 6.11 -18.67 -7.08
CA ILE A 103 4.72 -18.39 -6.66
C ILE A 103 3.77 -18.51 -7.85
N LEU A 104 4.13 -17.98 -9.03
CA LEU A 104 3.32 -18.12 -10.25
C LEU A 104 3.18 -19.58 -10.66
N GLU A 105 4.26 -20.35 -10.68
CA GLU A 105 4.25 -21.78 -11.04
C GLU A 105 3.38 -22.58 -10.09
N SER A 106 3.54 -22.40 -8.77
CA SER A 106 2.70 -23.03 -7.75
C SER A 106 1.23 -22.69 -7.96
N LYS A 107 0.91 -21.40 -8.22
CA LYS A 107 -0.46 -20.97 -8.41
C LYS A 107 -1.08 -21.52 -9.70
N ILE A 108 -0.32 -21.61 -10.78
CA ILE A 108 -0.77 -22.23 -12.04
C ILE A 108 -1.03 -23.73 -11.80
N SER A 109 -0.15 -24.41 -11.07
CA SER A 109 -0.33 -25.83 -10.70
C SER A 109 -1.61 -26.04 -9.89
N ASP A 110 -1.86 -25.21 -8.87
CA ASP A 110 -3.09 -25.26 -8.06
C ASP A 110 -4.34 -25.09 -8.92
N LEU A 111 -4.32 -24.13 -9.84
CA LEU A 111 -5.45 -23.88 -10.75
C LEU A 111 -5.63 -25.00 -11.76
N ASN A 112 -4.56 -25.61 -12.26
CA ASN A 112 -4.61 -26.80 -13.13
C ASN A 112 -5.16 -28.03 -12.41
N ASN A 113 -4.99 -28.11 -11.08
CA ASN A 113 -5.60 -29.18 -10.27
C ASN A 113 -7.08 -28.91 -10.00
N LEU A 114 -7.48 -27.64 -9.94
CA LEU A 114 -8.86 -27.24 -9.64
C LEU A 114 -9.77 -27.31 -10.88
N TYR A 115 -9.23 -27.05 -12.07
CA TYR A 115 -9.99 -27.04 -13.32
C TYR A 115 -9.65 -28.24 -14.20
N PRO A 116 -10.63 -28.82 -14.92
CA PRO A 116 -10.39 -29.92 -15.86
C PRO A 116 -9.55 -29.50 -17.06
N GLU A 117 -9.66 -28.22 -17.46
CA GLU A 117 -8.86 -27.64 -18.53
C GLU A 117 -7.47 -27.29 -17.99
N LYS A 118 -6.41 -27.80 -18.62
CA LYS A 118 -5.04 -27.48 -18.24
C LYS A 118 -4.55 -26.21 -18.96
N PHE A 119 -4.09 -25.24 -18.18
CA PHE A 119 -3.56 -23.98 -18.69
C PHE A 119 -2.02 -24.08 -18.82
N ASN A 120 -1.54 -24.19 -20.05
CA ASN A 120 -0.11 -24.14 -20.33
C ASN A 120 0.31 -22.70 -20.65
N ILE A 121 0.54 -21.91 -19.61
CA ILE A 121 0.93 -20.49 -19.75
C ILE A 121 2.38 -20.43 -20.23
N PRO A 122 2.66 -19.77 -21.38
CA PRO A 122 4.00 -19.63 -21.93
C PRO A 122 4.97 -18.96 -20.95
N GLU A 123 6.24 -19.37 -21.00
CA GLU A 123 7.28 -18.82 -20.10
C GLU A 123 7.42 -17.31 -20.27
N GLU A 124 7.31 -16.80 -21.51
CA GLU A 124 7.34 -15.37 -21.82
C GLU A 124 6.31 -14.57 -21.00
N ILE A 125 5.09 -15.10 -20.83
CA ILE A 125 4.04 -14.45 -20.06
C ILE A 125 4.35 -14.53 -18.56
N LYS A 126 4.84 -15.67 -18.06
CA LYS A 126 5.24 -15.83 -16.66
C LYS A 126 6.39 -14.88 -16.31
N ASP A 127 7.37 -14.78 -17.19
CA ASP A 127 8.50 -13.86 -17.04
C ASP A 127 8.03 -12.40 -17.03
N PHE A 128 7.21 -12.02 -18.01
CA PHE A 128 6.64 -10.68 -18.08
C PHE A 128 5.91 -10.30 -16.78
N ILE A 129 5.03 -11.16 -16.29
CA ILE A 129 4.29 -10.91 -15.04
C ILE A 129 5.23 -10.80 -13.84
N SER A 130 6.20 -11.72 -13.71
CA SER A 130 7.16 -11.74 -12.60
C SER A 130 8.05 -10.52 -12.55
N ILE A 131 8.44 -9.98 -13.71
CA ILE A 131 9.30 -8.80 -13.84
C ILE A 131 8.50 -7.53 -13.58
N LYS A 132 7.31 -7.43 -14.16
CA LYS A 132 6.53 -6.19 -14.13
C LYS A 132 5.69 -6.01 -12.85
N ILE A 133 5.22 -7.08 -12.23
CA ILE A 133 4.41 -7.00 -11.00
C ILE A 133 5.28 -7.29 -9.78
N THR A 134 5.76 -6.22 -9.15
CA THR A 134 6.70 -6.28 -8.00
C THR A 134 6.10 -5.77 -6.70
N THR A 135 4.90 -5.23 -6.72
CA THR A 135 4.24 -4.53 -5.60
C THR A 135 3.79 -5.46 -4.51
N SER A 136 3.06 -6.53 -4.85
CA SER A 136 2.56 -7.50 -3.88
C SER A 136 2.29 -8.87 -4.50
N VAL A 137 2.38 -9.92 -3.67
CA VAL A 137 1.98 -11.28 -4.07
C VAL A 137 0.50 -11.35 -4.43
N ARG A 138 -0.37 -10.56 -3.78
CA ARG A 138 -1.80 -10.48 -4.12
C ARG A 138 -2.02 -10.02 -5.55
N GLU A 139 -1.30 -9.00 -5.99
CA GLU A 139 -1.37 -8.52 -7.39
C GLU A 139 -0.80 -9.54 -8.37
N LEU A 140 0.30 -10.20 -8.00
CA LEU A 140 0.90 -11.25 -8.80
C LEU A 140 -0.09 -12.42 -9.04
N VAL A 141 -0.74 -12.88 -7.98
CA VAL A 141 -1.79 -13.91 -8.04
C VAL A 141 -3.03 -13.39 -8.77
N GLY A 142 -3.40 -12.14 -8.57
CA GLY A 142 -4.50 -11.49 -9.29
C GLY A 142 -4.24 -11.44 -10.80
N ALA A 143 -3.01 -11.19 -11.22
CA ALA A 143 -2.63 -11.18 -12.63
C ALA A 143 -2.81 -12.56 -13.28
N ILE A 144 -2.31 -13.63 -12.66
CA ILE A 144 -2.47 -14.97 -13.22
C ILE A 144 -3.93 -15.43 -13.24
N ASN A 145 -4.72 -15.08 -12.22
CA ASN A 145 -6.14 -15.37 -12.22
C ASN A 145 -6.87 -14.67 -13.38
N ARG A 146 -6.52 -13.43 -13.73
CA ARG A 146 -7.08 -12.72 -14.91
C ARG A 146 -6.71 -13.41 -16.22
N ILE A 147 -5.46 -13.84 -16.38
CA ILE A 147 -5.00 -14.58 -17.56
C ILE A 147 -5.77 -15.90 -17.73
N ILE A 148 -5.92 -16.66 -16.65
CA ILE A 148 -6.67 -17.93 -16.69
C ILE A 148 -8.15 -17.70 -16.94
N SER A 149 -8.75 -16.68 -16.35
CA SER A 149 -10.15 -16.31 -16.63
C SER A 149 -10.35 -15.94 -18.10
N PHE A 150 -9.43 -15.16 -18.68
CA PHE A 150 -9.45 -14.86 -20.11
C PHE A 150 -9.34 -16.14 -20.94
N SER A 151 -8.38 -17.02 -20.61
CA SER A 151 -8.18 -18.29 -21.32
C SER A 151 -9.42 -19.18 -21.31
N ARG A 152 -10.16 -19.20 -20.22
CA ARG A 152 -11.43 -19.95 -20.08
C ARG A 152 -12.56 -19.35 -20.90
N ILE A 153 -12.70 -18.01 -20.88
CA ILE A 153 -13.77 -17.32 -21.61
C ILE A 153 -13.58 -17.45 -23.13
N TYR A 154 -12.34 -17.28 -23.60
CA TYR A 154 -12.04 -17.25 -25.03
C TYR A 154 -11.49 -18.58 -25.57
N ASN A 155 -11.37 -19.61 -24.72
CA ASN A 155 -10.79 -20.91 -25.04
C ASN A 155 -9.43 -20.84 -25.76
N LYS A 156 -8.63 -19.85 -25.39
CA LYS A 156 -7.26 -19.62 -25.91
C LYS A 156 -6.38 -18.97 -24.86
N ILE A 157 -5.07 -19.25 -24.90
CA ILE A 157 -4.09 -18.55 -24.08
C ILE A 157 -3.82 -17.17 -24.74
N PRO A 158 -3.82 -16.06 -23.98
CA PRO A 158 -3.55 -14.75 -24.55
C PRO A 158 -2.11 -14.63 -25.02
N SER A 159 -1.90 -13.87 -26.09
CA SER A 159 -0.56 -13.41 -26.52
C SER A 159 0.01 -12.41 -25.50
N LEU A 160 1.31 -12.10 -25.61
CA LEU A 160 1.93 -11.07 -24.76
C LEU A 160 1.27 -9.69 -24.94
N ALA A 161 0.84 -9.34 -26.17
CA ALA A 161 0.12 -8.10 -26.45
C ALA A 161 -1.24 -8.05 -25.74
N GLU A 162 -2.02 -9.14 -25.84
CA GLU A 162 -3.30 -9.28 -25.11
C GLU A 162 -3.08 -9.28 -23.60
N THR A 163 -2.03 -9.94 -23.11
CA THR A 163 -1.65 -9.95 -21.70
C THR A 163 -1.41 -8.52 -21.16
N LYS A 164 -0.70 -7.68 -21.90
CA LYS A 164 -0.50 -6.27 -21.52
C LYS A 164 -1.82 -5.50 -21.43
N VAL A 165 -2.78 -5.78 -22.30
CA VAL A 165 -4.11 -5.14 -22.25
C VAL A 165 -4.91 -5.64 -21.04
N ILE A 166 -4.93 -6.95 -20.81
CA ILE A 166 -5.65 -7.59 -19.67
C ILE A 166 -5.13 -7.08 -18.33
N LEU A 167 -3.82 -6.86 -18.22
CA LEU A 167 -3.14 -6.44 -16.99
C LEU A 167 -2.89 -4.92 -16.91
N LYS A 168 -3.41 -4.13 -17.85
CA LYS A 168 -3.14 -2.69 -17.95
C LYS A 168 -3.26 -1.95 -16.62
N ASP A 169 -4.29 -2.23 -15.84
CA ASP A 169 -4.51 -1.56 -14.55
C ASP A 169 -3.43 -1.91 -13.52
N LEU A 170 -3.02 -3.19 -13.47
CA LEU A 170 -1.96 -3.65 -12.57
C LEU A 170 -0.58 -3.13 -13.00
N LEU A 171 -0.35 -3.02 -14.31
CA LEU A 171 0.90 -2.50 -14.87
C LEU A 171 1.01 -0.98 -14.64
N ASN A 172 -0.07 -0.23 -14.86
CA ASN A 172 -0.09 1.22 -14.63
C ASN A 172 0.16 1.59 -13.16
N LEU A 173 -0.28 0.77 -12.20
CA LEU A 173 0.04 0.96 -10.78
C LEU A 173 1.55 0.82 -10.50
N ASN A 174 2.27 0.04 -11.30
CA ASN A 174 3.70 -0.18 -11.19
C ASN A 174 4.55 0.81 -12.00
N GLU A 175 4.07 1.21 -13.18
CA GLU A 175 4.77 2.17 -14.05
C GLU A 175 4.65 3.61 -13.56
N ASN A 176 3.69 3.92 -12.70
CA ASN A 176 3.41 5.26 -12.20
C ASN A 176 3.88 5.51 -10.76
N LYS A 177 5.03 4.97 -10.34
CA LYS A 177 5.68 5.49 -9.12
C LYS A 177 6.39 6.79 -9.45
N VAL A 178 5.60 7.81 -9.77
CA VAL A 178 6.09 9.19 -9.80
C VAL A 178 6.74 9.48 -8.45
N THR A 179 8.05 9.71 -8.44
CA THR A 179 8.78 10.05 -7.20
C THR A 179 8.67 11.55 -6.92
N ILE A 180 8.75 11.92 -5.64
CA ILE A 180 8.76 13.34 -5.25
C ILE A 180 9.97 14.04 -5.87
N ASP A 181 11.10 13.35 -5.95
CA ASP A 181 12.33 13.86 -6.56
C ASP A 181 12.14 14.20 -8.04
N LEU A 182 11.49 13.35 -8.80
CA LEU A 182 11.15 13.58 -10.20
C LEU A 182 10.24 14.80 -10.36
N ILE A 183 9.19 14.91 -9.53
CA ILE A 183 8.28 16.07 -9.52
C ILE A 183 9.05 17.36 -9.24
N GLN A 184 9.89 17.37 -8.20
CA GLN A 184 10.72 18.53 -7.85
C GLN A 184 11.63 18.91 -9.01
N THR A 185 12.30 17.95 -9.64
CA THR A 185 13.23 18.18 -10.76
C THR A 185 12.51 18.79 -11.96
N ILE A 186 11.35 18.25 -12.36
CA ILE A 186 10.60 18.75 -13.51
C ILE A 186 10.02 20.13 -13.24
N VAL A 187 9.44 20.34 -12.06
CA VAL A 187 8.92 21.67 -11.68
C VAL A 187 10.04 22.71 -11.62
N CYS A 188 11.21 22.35 -11.09
CA CYS A 188 12.39 23.25 -11.10
C CYS A 188 12.80 23.62 -12.52
N LYS A 189 12.88 22.65 -13.44
CA LYS A 189 13.19 22.91 -14.86
C LYS A 189 12.14 23.85 -15.49
N PHE A 190 10.87 23.58 -15.26
CA PHE A 190 9.79 24.37 -15.84
C PHE A 190 9.79 25.84 -15.39
N PHE A 191 10.01 26.09 -14.09
CA PHE A 191 10.06 27.44 -13.54
C PHE A 191 11.46 28.06 -13.54
N LYS A 192 12.47 27.37 -14.10
CA LYS A 192 13.86 27.83 -14.17
C LYS A 192 14.45 28.23 -12.82
N ILE A 193 14.21 27.43 -11.79
CA ILE A 193 14.77 27.58 -10.43
C ILE A 193 15.58 26.34 -10.05
N SER A 194 16.51 26.49 -9.13
CA SER A 194 17.26 25.36 -8.59
C SER A 194 16.43 24.61 -7.52
N LYS A 195 16.76 23.33 -7.30
CA LYS A 195 16.13 22.52 -6.25
C LYS A 195 16.39 23.11 -4.85
N ASN A 196 17.60 23.64 -4.62
CA ASN A 196 17.95 24.31 -3.37
C ASN A 196 17.09 25.56 -3.11
N GLU A 197 16.79 26.34 -4.13
CA GLU A 197 15.89 27.49 -4.02
C GLU A 197 14.45 27.06 -3.75
N MET A 198 13.95 26.04 -4.43
CA MET A 198 12.61 25.49 -4.17
C MET A 198 12.47 25.04 -2.72
N LEU A 199 13.47 24.36 -2.18
CA LEU A 199 13.47 23.83 -0.82
C LEU A 199 13.81 24.87 0.26
N SER A 200 14.33 26.04 -0.12
CA SER A 200 14.72 27.11 0.81
C SER A 200 13.53 27.62 1.65
N SER A 201 13.84 28.31 2.75
CA SER A 201 12.85 29.00 3.60
C SER A 201 12.33 30.32 3.00
N ARG A 202 12.92 30.79 1.89
CA ARG A 202 12.55 32.07 1.25
C ARG A 202 11.08 32.10 0.83
N ARG A 203 10.43 33.29 1.02
CA ARG A 203 8.99 33.49 0.77
C ARG A 203 8.70 34.36 -0.46
N SER A 204 9.69 34.63 -1.31
CA SER A 204 9.49 35.39 -2.56
C SER A 204 8.52 34.65 -3.50
N ARG A 205 7.62 35.42 -4.15
CA ARG A 205 6.53 34.86 -4.98
C ARG A 205 7.03 33.93 -6.08
N TYR A 206 8.20 34.21 -6.66
CA TYR A 206 8.82 33.43 -7.73
C TYR A 206 9.30 32.04 -7.24
N LEU A 207 9.53 31.82 -5.91
CA LEU A 207 9.87 30.57 -5.29
C LEU A 207 8.65 29.86 -4.65
N VAL A 208 7.74 30.65 -4.09
CA VAL A 208 6.56 30.13 -3.41
C VAL A 208 5.61 29.44 -4.39
N ARG A 209 5.38 30.03 -5.57
CA ARG A 209 4.48 29.48 -6.56
C ARG A 209 4.97 28.13 -7.12
N PRO A 210 6.21 27.97 -7.61
CA PRO A 210 6.76 26.69 -7.99
C PRO A 210 6.69 25.63 -6.89
N ARG A 211 7.03 26.01 -5.66
CA ARG A 211 6.96 25.12 -4.50
C ARG A 211 5.55 24.63 -4.22
N GLN A 212 4.55 25.52 -4.22
CA GLN A 212 3.14 25.16 -4.05
C GLN A 212 2.66 24.24 -5.17
N THR A 213 3.08 24.49 -6.41
CA THR A 213 2.77 23.64 -7.56
C THR A 213 3.40 22.26 -7.41
N ALA A 214 4.67 22.16 -6.98
CA ALA A 214 5.33 20.87 -6.74
C ALA A 214 4.64 20.09 -5.61
N ILE A 215 4.30 20.74 -4.50
CA ILE A 215 3.55 20.14 -3.38
C ILE A 215 2.18 19.62 -3.85
N TYR A 216 1.44 20.42 -4.62
CA TYR A 216 0.15 20.03 -5.18
C TYR A 216 0.27 18.80 -6.09
N LEU A 217 1.22 18.82 -7.04
CA LEU A 217 1.49 17.69 -7.94
C LEU A 217 1.91 16.44 -7.15
N THR A 218 2.74 16.58 -6.13
CA THR A 218 3.11 15.48 -5.25
C THR A 218 1.89 14.88 -4.57
N LYS A 219 0.96 15.70 -4.07
CA LYS A 219 -0.25 15.21 -3.40
C LYS A 219 -1.17 14.45 -4.34
N ILE A 220 -1.31 14.86 -5.60
CA ILE A 220 -2.24 14.23 -6.54
C ILE A 220 -1.62 13.07 -7.34
N LEU A 221 -0.30 13.04 -7.50
CA LEU A 221 0.41 12.05 -8.31
C LEU A 221 1.10 10.96 -7.48
N THR A 222 1.10 11.08 -6.15
CA THR A 222 1.70 10.09 -5.25
C THR A 222 0.74 9.69 -4.13
N SER A 223 0.94 8.50 -3.57
CA SER A 223 0.20 8.01 -2.40
C SER A 223 0.75 8.52 -1.06
N LYS A 224 1.65 9.52 -1.06
CA LYS A 224 2.30 10.02 0.14
C LYS A 224 1.35 10.81 1.04
N SER A 225 1.50 10.60 2.35
CA SER A 225 0.77 11.36 3.37
C SER A 225 1.30 12.79 3.49
N LEU A 226 0.48 13.71 3.99
CA LEU A 226 0.88 15.12 4.18
C LEU A 226 2.16 15.29 5.04
N PRO A 227 2.36 14.54 6.13
CA PRO A 227 3.61 14.57 6.88
C PRO A 227 4.83 14.08 6.08
N GLU A 228 4.67 13.04 5.25
CA GLU A 228 5.75 12.56 4.38
C GLU A 228 6.13 13.61 3.34
N ILE A 229 5.12 14.24 2.69
CA ILE A 229 5.36 15.34 1.76
C ILE A 229 6.10 16.49 2.47
N GLY A 230 5.67 16.85 3.68
CA GLY A 230 6.34 17.90 4.46
C GLY A 230 7.83 17.65 4.68
N ARG A 231 8.21 16.41 5.00
CA ARG A 231 9.63 16.00 5.17
C ARG A 231 10.45 16.25 3.91
N GLU A 232 9.93 15.84 2.75
CA GLU A 232 10.61 15.99 1.45
C GLU A 232 10.68 17.45 0.95
N PHE A 233 9.88 18.33 1.52
CA PHE A 233 9.90 19.77 1.26
C PHE A 233 10.52 20.57 2.44
N SER A 234 11.68 20.11 2.94
CA SER A 234 12.46 20.73 4.01
C SER A 234 11.75 20.78 5.37
N ASN A 235 11.18 19.65 5.78
CA ASN A 235 10.48 19.47 7.05
C ASN A 235 9.37 20.52 7.30
N ARG A 236 8.64 20.89 6.26
CA ARG A 236 7.52 21.81 6.39
C ARG A 236 6.36 21.15 7.12
N ASP A 237 5.71 21.94 7.97
CA ASP A 237 4.54 21.48 8.72
C ASP A 237 3.40 21.08 7.76
N HIS A 238 2.63 20.08 8.18
CA HIS A 238 1.49 19.55 7.41
C HIS A 238 0.44 20.63 7.10
N THR A 239 0.28 21.63 7.97
CA THR A 239 -0.62 22.78 7.73
C THR A 239 -0.16 23.62 6.53
N THR A 240 1.17 23.79 6.37
CA THR A 240 1.77 24.47 5.20
C THR A 240 1.50 23.67 3.92
N ILE A 241 1.55 22.33 3.98
CA ILE A 241 1.25 21.47 2.85
C ILE A 241 -0.21 21.60 2.45
N ILE A 242 -1.15 21.52 3.41
CA ILE A 242 -2.59 21.72 3.18
C ILE A 242 -2.86 23.09 2.55
N HIS A 243 -2.27 24.14 3.12
CA HIS A 243 -2.43 25.50 2.57
C HIS A 243 -1.93 25.60 1.14
N SER A 244 -0.79 24.98 0.82
CA SER A 244 -0.22 24.97 -0.53
C SER A 244 -1.15 24.29 -1.54
N VAL A 245 -1.72 23.13 -1.18
CA VAL A 245 -2.68 22.40 -2.01
C VAL A 245 -3.93 23.25 -2.27
N LYS A 246 -4.57 23.75 -1.20
CA LYS A 246 -5.77 24.60 -1.32
C LYS A 246 -5.53 25.88 -2.14
N THR A 247 -4.32 26.46 -2.04
CA THR A 247 -3.97 27.66 -2.80
C THR A 247 -3.94 27.36 -4.30
N ILE A 248 -3.34 26.23 -4.71
CA ILE A 248 -3.30 25.86 -6.12
C ILE A 248 -4.69 25.47 -6.63
N GLU A 249 -5.51 24.77 -5.84
CA GLU A 249 -6.88 24.45 -6.18
C GLU A 249 -7.70 25.70 -6.49
N LYS A 250 -7.67 26.69 -5.60
CA LYS A 250 -8.35 28.00 -5.81
C LYS A 250 -7.84 28.76 -7.03
N LEU A 251 -6.56 28.65 -7.34
CA LEU A 251 -6.00 29.31 -8.51
C LEU A 251 -6.43 28.66 -9.81
N LYS A 252 -6.56 27.34 -9.83
CA LYS A 252 -7.10 26.61 -10.99
C LYS A 252 -8.54 27.07 -11.34
N GLU A 253 -9.32 27.47 -10.34
CA GLU A 253 -10.69 27.95 -10.60
C GLU A 253 -10.71 29.33 -11.28
N LYS A 254 -9.65 30.14 -11.13
CA LYS A 254 -9.61 31.55 -11.51
C LYS A 254 -8.62 31.88 -12.62
N ASP A 255 -7.67 30.99 -12.90
CA ASP A 255 -6.54 31.26 -13.79
C ASP A 255 -6.37 30.11 -14.81
N PRO A 256 -6.82 30.31 -16.06
CA PRO A 256 -6.67 29.33 -17.14
C PRO A 256 -5.21 28.95 -17.42
N ASP A 257 -4.27 29.90 -17.29
CA ASP A 257 -2.85 29.63 -17.50
C ASP A 257 -2.29 28.68 -16.45
N MET A 258 -2.82 28.75 -15.23
CA MET A 258 -2.45 27.82 -14.16
C MET A 258 -2.91 26.40 -14.46
N ILE A 259 -4.09 26.22 -15.05
CA ILE A 259 -4.59 24.90 -15.49
C ILE A 259 -3.66 24.35 -16.57
N ALA A 260 -3.39 25.11 -17.61
CA ALA A 260 -2.51 24.73 -18.72
C ALA A 260 -1.10 24.33 -18.25
N ASN A 261 -0.54 25.12 -17.32
CA ASN A 261 0.77 24.84 -16.73
C ASN A 261 0.80 23.53 -15.92
N ILE A 262 -0.25 23.26 -15.13
CA ILE A 262 -0.37 22.02 -14.36
C ILE A 262 -0.50 20.82 -15.30
N ASP A 263 -1.30 20.91 -16.34
CA ASP A 263 -1.50 19.79 -17.29
C ASP A 263 -0.22 19.54 -18.11
N LYS A 264 0.50 20.60 -18.50
CA LYS A 264 1.81 20.48 -19.15
C LYS A 264 2.84 19.81 -18.23
N LEU A 265 2.89 20.19 -16.96
CA LEU A 265 3.77 19.57 -15.96
C LEU A 265 3.39 18.11 -15.71
N LYS A 266 2.12 17.76 -15.59
CA LYS A 266 1.68 16.36 -15.48
C LYS A 266 2.16 15.52 -16.66
N ASN A 267 1.95 16.02 -17.88
CA ASN A 267 2.39 15.31 -19.07
C ASN A 267 3.92 15.11 -19.06
N GLN A 268 4.70 16.14 -18.72
CA GLN A 268 6.16 16.03 -18.62
C GLN A 268 6.60 15.01 -17.56
N ILE A 269 5.95 14.99 -16.40
CA ILE A 269 6.23 14.03 -15.32
C ILE A 269 5.97 12.60 -15.80
N PHE A 270 4.86 12.34 -16.48
CA PHE A 270 4.53 11.01 -16.98
C PHE A 270 5.46 10.59 -18.14
N TYR A 271 5.86 11.49 -19.04
CA TYR A 271 6.80 11.18 -20.10
C TYR A 271 8.21 10.90 -19.55
N SER A 272 8.75 11.73 -18.68
CA SER A 272 10.07 11.55 -18.08
C SER A 272 10.17 10.32 -17.19
N ASN A 273 9.06 9.91 -16.57
CA ASN A 273 9.02 8.67 -15.81
C ASN A 273 9.18 7.43 -16.72
N ARG A 274 8.76 7.50 -17.98
CA ARG A 274 8.93 6.43 -18.97
C ARG A 274 10.34 6.33 -19.54
N GLU A 275 11.04 7.45 -19.69
CA GLU A 275 12.41 7.49 -20.25
C GLU A 275 13.49 7.01 -19.27
N ASN A 276 13.25 7.11 -17.95
CA ASN A 276 14.18 6.64 -16.93
C ASN A 276 14.12 5.10 -16.69
N GLU A 277 13.32 4.37 -17.47
CA GLU A 277 13.14 2.91 -17.37
C GLU A 277 13.74 2.15 -18.58
N ILE A 278 14.41 2.85 -19.51
CA ILE A 278 15.18 2.28 -20.62
C ILE A 278 16.68 2.33 -20.28
#